data_c2f8583b82a47d5bdefa595875e215df
#
_entry.id   c2f8583b82a47d5bdefa595875e215df
#
_cell.length_a   1.000
_cell.length_b   1.000
_cell.length_c   1.000
_cell.angle_alpha   90.00
_cell.angle_beta   90.00
_cell.angle_gamma   90.00
#
_symmetry.space_group_name_H-M   'P 1'
#
loop_
_entity.id
_entity.type
_entity.pdbx_description
1 polymer ?
#
loop_
_entity_poly.entity_id
_entity_poly.type
_entity_poly.pdbx_seq_one_letter_code
_entity_poly.pdbx_strand_id
1 'polypeptide(L)'
;MSNELLWFIVFLVDFSALLLFYKFLGKLGLFAWVAMATVIANIQVVKVISLFGVSATLGNVLYASIFLATAILSENYTKRDAALAALIGFVSMVALPVLMTLSLLFKPGADDFSQEALQTLFGVVPRVVGGSAVAYIVSQFHDVWSYHFIKSKKPGTKMLWLRNNGSTLVSQLLDSLIFATIAFYGLYPTRVFWEIVLTTYLLKAACALLDTPFIYLAKYLYTHGHVRER
;
A
#
# COMPACT_ATOMS: atom_id res chain seq x y z
N MET A 1 9.78 21.71 10.37
CA MET A 1 9.53 21.17 9.01
C MET A 1 8.03 20.95 8.88
N SER A 2 7.38 21.36 7.78
CA SER A 2 5.93 21.15 7.64
C SER A 2 5.62 19.66 7.36
N ASN A 3 4.38 19.23 7.67
CA ASN A 3 3.96 17.85 7.40
C ASN A 3 3.96 17.53 5.91
N GLU A 4 3.65 18.50 5.06
CA GLU A 4 3.66 18.36 3.60
C GLU A 4 5.06 18.07 3.07
N LEU A 5 6.06 18.84 3.55
CA LEU A 5 7.45 18.61 3.17
C LEU A 5 7.94 17.24 3.65
N LEU A 6 7.60 16.86 4.88
CA LEU A 6 7.96 15.54 5.43
C LEU A 6 7.27 14.41 4.66
N TRP A 7 6.00 14.59 4.30
CA TRP A 7 5.25 13.63 3.48
C TRP A 7 5.92 13.41 2.12
N PHE A 8 6.35 14.49 1.47
CA PHE A 8 7.07 14.40 0.19
C PHE A 8 8.44 13.74 0.32
N ILE A 9 9.17 14.01 1.40
CA ILE A 9 10.45 13.32 1.70
C ILE A 9 10.20 11.82 1.91
N VAL A 10 9.20 11.45 2.71
CA VAL A 10 8.83 10.04 2.93
C VAL A 10 8.46 9.37 1.61
N PHE A 11 7.69 10.05 0.74
CA PHE A 11 7.37 9.55 -0.60
C PHE A 11 8.65 9.26 -1.41
N LEU A 12 9.57 10.21 -1.51
CA LEU A 12 10.81 10.01 -2.27
C LEU A 12 11.67 8.89 -1.68
N VAL A 13 11.80 8.82 -0.36
CA VAL A 13 12.58 7.77 0.32
C VAL A 13 11.97 6.40 0.08
N ASP A 14 10.66 6.25 0.28
CA ASP A 14 9.93 5.00 0.13
C ASP A 14 10.05 4.44 -1.30
N PHE A 15 9.72 5.26 -2.30
CA PHE A 15 9.75 4.84 -3.71
C PHE A 15 11.19 4.62 -4.22
N SER A 16 12.16 5.38 -3.72
CA SER A 16 13.58 5.14 -4.04
C SER A 16 14.07 3.85 -3.40
N ALA A 17 13.68 3.56 -2.17
CA ALA A 17 14.04 2.31 -1.49
C ALA A 17 13.41 1.10 -2.21
N LEU A 18 12.15 1.17 -2.64
CA LEU A 18 11.53 0.15 -3.48
C LEU A 18 12.38 -0.14 -4.73
N LEU A 19 12.81 0.91 -5.45
CA LEU A 19 13.63 0.73 -6.65
C LEU A 19 15.03 0.16 -6.33
N LEU A 20 15.61 0.48 -5.18
CA LEU A 20 16.86 -0.12 -4.73
C LEU A 20 16.69 -1.63 -4.42
N PHE A 21 15.60 -2.00 -3.71
CA PHE A 21 15.25 -3.41 -3.50
C PHE A 21 15.09 -4.13 -4.85
N TYR A 22 14.38 -3.50 -5.79
CA TYR A 22 14.22 -4.05 -7.13
C TYR A 22 15.55 -4.20 -7.86
N LYS A 23 16.40 -3.16 -7.86
CA LYS A 23 17.70 -3.17 -8.54
C LYS A 23 18.62 -4.27 -8.02
N PHE A 24 18.71 -4.44 -6.71
CA PHE A 24 19.69 -5.35 -6.09
C PHE A 24 19.18 -6.79 -5.89
N LEU A 25 17.87 -6.98 -5.76
CA LEU A 25 17.26 -8.28 -5.44
C LEU A 25 16.26 -8.76 -6.51
N GLY A 26 16.05 -7.97 -7.57
CA GLY A 26 15.14 -8.32 -8.65
C GLY A 26 13.70 -8.58 -8.17
N LYS A 27 13.10 -9.62 -8.70
CA LYS A 27 11.74 -10.04 -8.34
C LYS A 27 11.57 -10.33 -6.86
N LEU A 28 12.56 -10.95 -6.21
CA LEU A 28 12.54 -11.24 -4.78
C LEU A 28 12.50 -9.95 -3.94
N GLY A 29 13.18 -8.89 -4.42
CA GLY A 29 13.15 -7.58 -3.78
C GLY A 29 11.74 -6.98 -3.77
N LEU A 30 10.97 -7.15 -4.84
CA LEU A 30 9.59 -6.69 -4.91
C LEU A 30 8.67 -7.46 -3.97
N PHE A 31 8.83 -8.78 -3.85
CA PHE A 31 8.06 -9.59 -2.89
C PHE A 31 8.38 -9.19 -1.44
N ALA A 32 9.67 -9.04 -1.12
CA ALA A 32 10.11 -8.60 0.20
C ALA A 32 9.58 -7.18 0.53
N TRP A 33 9.61 -6.28 -0.46
CA TRP A 33 9.06 -4.93 -0.33
C TRP A 33 7.58 -4.95 0.00
N VAL A 34 6.77 -5.70 -0.76
CA VAL A 34 5.32 -5.80 -0.54
C VAL A 34 5.02 -6.28 0.88
N ALA A 35 5.70 -7.33 1.35
CA ALA A 35 5.52 -7.82 2.72
C ALA A 35 5.87 -6.76 3.77
N MET A 36 7.06 -6.15 3.64
CA MET A 36 7.56 -5.14 4.57
C MET A 36 6.71 -3.87 4.57
N ALA A 37 6.40 -3.32 3.39
CA ALA A 37 5.60 -2.11 3.24
C ALA A 37 4.19 -2.31 3.81
N THR A 38 3.59 -3.50 3.61
CA THR A 38 2.28 -3.83 4.18
C THR A 38 2.31 -3.82 5.71
N VAL A 39 3.33 -4.41 6.33
CA VAL A 39 3.49 -4.41 7.79
C VAL A 39 3.66 -2.98 8.33
N ILE A 40 4.56 -2.20 7.73
CA ILE A 40 4.82 -0.82 8.16
C ILE A 40 3.59 0.06 7.95
N ALA A 41 2.90 -0.05 6.81
CA ALA A 41 1.68 0.72 6.53
C ALA A 41 0.58 0.44 7.56
N ASN A 42 0.42 -0.82 7.99
CA ASN A 42 -0.55 -1.19 9.04
C ASN A 42 -0.21 -0.61 10.42
N ILE A 43 1.06 -0.44 10.73
CA ILE A 43 1.49 0.24 11.96
C ILE A 43 1.29 1.75 11.84
N GLN A 44 1.64 2.34 10.68
CA GLN A 44 1.56 3.79 10.47
C GLN A 44 0.12 4.31 10.36
N VAL A 45 -0.83 3.50 9.93
CA VAL A 45 -2.23 3.92 9.71
C VAL A 45 -2.92 4.43 10.97
N VAL A 46 -2.47 4.00 12.15
CA VAL A 46 -3.02 4.49 13.44
C VAL A 46 -2.58 5.92 13.77
N LYS A 47 -1.54 6.44 13.11
CA LYS A 47 -1.08 7.81 13.30
C LYS A 47 -1.82 8.76 12.37
N VAL A 48 -2.61 9.67 12.96
CA VAL A 48 -3.31 10.73 12.25
C VAL A 48 -2.47 12.00 12.25
N ILE A 49 -2.39 12.66 11.11
CA ILE A 49 -1.70 13.92 10.89
C ILE A 49 -2.60 14.92 10.18
N SER A 50 -2.31 16.21 10.31
CA SER A 50 -2.89 17.24 9.42
C SER A 50 -1.99 17.39 8.19
N LEU A 51 -2.58 17.24 7.00
CA LEU A 51 -1.90 17.35 5.71
C LEU A 51 -2.77 18.19 4.78
N PHE A 52 -2.24 19.28 4.22
CA PHE A 52 -2.98 20.23 3.38
C PHE A 52 -4.30 20.72 4.02
N GLY A 53 -4.32 20.90 5.36
CA GLY A 53 -5.49 21.36 6.10
C GLY A 53 -6.57 20.30 6.36
N VAL A 54 -6.35 19.05 5.97
CA VAL A 54 -7.26 17.92 6.24
C VAL A 54 -6.60 16.86 7.11
N SER A 55 -7.39 16.13 7.88
CA SER A 55 -6.90 14.99 8.65
C SER A 55 -6.63 13.81 7.75
N ALA A 56 -5.44 13.23 7.85
CA ALA A 56 -5.01 12.08 7.08
C ALA A 56 -4.28 11.08 7.98
N THR A 57 -4.38 9.80 7.67
CA THR A 57 -3.55 8.76 8.29
C THR A 57 -2.20 8.67 7.57
N LEU A 58 -1.13 8.38 8.31
CA LEU A 58 0.12 7.93 7.70
C LEU A 58 -0.08 6.56 7.03
N GLY A 59 0.92 6.04 6.39
CA GLY A 59 0.85 4.73 5.73
C GLY A 59 0.31 4.78 4.30
N ASN A 60 -0.36 5.85 3.88
CA ASN A 60 -0.86 5.98 2.51
C ASN A 60 0.26 5.93 1.46
N VAL A 61 1.45 6.48 1.77
CA VAL A 61 2.61 6.47 0.88
C VAL A 61 3.13 5.03 0.71
N LEU A 62 3.39 4.33 1.84
CA LEU A 62 3.85 2.95 1.79
C LEU A 62 2.82 2.02 1.14
N TYR A 63 1.54 2.25 1.40
CA TYR A 63 0.47 1.49 0.76
C TYR A 63 0.45 1.71 -0.76
N ALA A 64 0.70 2.94 -1.23
CA ALA A 64 0.81 3.24 -2.67
C ALA A 64 2.02 2.52 -3.30
N SER A 65 3.16 2.42 -2.60
CA SER A 65 4.33 1.72 -3.13
C SER A 65 4.11 0.21 -3.30
N ILE A 66 3.14 -0.41 -2.59
CA ILE A 66 2.72 -1.79 -2.84
C ILE A 66 2.10 -1.93 -4.23
N PHE A 67 1.24 -0.99 -4.62
CA PHE A 67 0.65 -0.97 -5.97
C PHE A 67 1.71 -0.78 -7.04
N LEU A 68 2.68 0.11 -6.83
CA LEU A 68 3.81 0.26 -7.75
C LEU A 68 4.63 -1.04 -7.85
N ALA A 69 4.89 -1.74 -6.74
CA ALA A 69 5.62 -3.00 -6.75
C ALA A 69 4.88 -4.07 -7.59
N THR A 70 3.56 -4.20 -7.43
CA THR A 70 2.73 -5.13 -8.22
C THR A 70 2.60 -4.71 -9.68
N ALA A 71 2.62 -3.40 -9.97
CA ALA A 71 2.67 -2.87 -11.33
C ALA A 71 4.03 -3.18 -12.01
N ILE A 72 5.16 -3.04 -11.29
CA ILE A 72 6.49 -3.42 -11.78
C ILE A 72 6.54 -4.93 -12.09
N LEU A 73 5.98 -5.76 -11.20
CA LEU A 73 5.87 -7.21 -11.44
C LEU A 73 4.99 -7.51 -12.66
N SER A 74 3.87 -6.83 -12.82
CA SER A 74 2.98 -6.97 -13.97
C SER A 74 3.62 -6.50 -15.28
N GLU A 75 4.50 -5.50 -15.23
CA GLU A 75 5.18 -4.98 -16.41
C GLU A 75 6.38 -5.82 -16.83
N ASN A 76 7.25 -6.19 -15.90
CA ASN A 76 8.55 -6.77 -16.18
C ASN A 76 8.57 -8.32 -16.04
N TYR A 77 7.60 -8.88 -15.32
CA TYR A 77 7.48 -10.33 -15.09
C TYR A 77 6.09 -10.85 -15.48
N THR A 78 5.45 -11.67 -14.67
CA THR A 78 4.19 -12.31 -15.02
C THR A 78 3.02 -11.81 -14.15
N LYS A 79 1.79 -11.99 -14.68
CA LYS A 79 0.56 -11.79 -13.90
C LYS A 79 0.53 -12.64 -12.63
N ARG A 80 1.09 -13.84 -12.69
CA ARG A 80 1.16 -14.74 -11.52
C ARG A 80 2.07 -14.19 -10.45
N ASP A 81 3.21 -13.61 -10.83
CA ASP A 81 4.13 -12.98 -9.87
C ASP A 81 3.46 -11.79 -9.16
N ALA A 82 2.76 -10.94 -9.91
CA ALA A 82 2.03 -9.82 -9.33
C ALA A 82 0.90 -10.27 -8.37
N ALA A 83 0.13 -11.30 -8.76
CA ALA A 83 -0.90 -11.89 -7.92
C ALA A 83 -0.29 -12.56 -6.66
N LEU A 84 0.87 -13.21 -6.79
CA LEU A 84 1.58 -13.80 -5.65
C LEU A 84 2.07 -12.71 -4.69
N ALA A 85 2.60 -11.59 -5.19
CA ALA A 85 2.97 -10.45 -4.35
C ALA A 85 1.77 -9.89 -3.58
N ALA A 86 0.62 -9.72 -4.24
CA ALA A 86 -0.61 -9.29 -3.59
C ALA A 86 -1.05 -10.29 -2.50
N LEU A 87 -0.92 -11.60 -2.74
CA LEU A 87 -1.21 -12.62 -1.73
C LEU A 87 -0.23 -12.56 -0.55
N ILE A 88 1.06 -12.38 -0.82
CA ILE A 88 2.10 -12.19 0.24
C ILE A 88 1.75 -10.98 1.10
N GLY A 89 1.39 -9.84 0.49
CA GLY A 89 0.95 -8.66 1.22
C GLY A 89 -0.29 -8.92 2.07
N PHE A 90 -1.30 -9.61 1.51
CA PHE A 90 -2.50 -10.00 2.25
C PHE A 90 -2.18 -10.87 3.48
N VAL A 91 -1.37 -11.91 3.30
CA VAL A 91 -0.95 -12.78 4.41
C VAL A 91 -0.19 -11.98 5.47
N SER A 92 0.73 -11.09 5.05
CA SER A 92 1.47 -10.22 5.98
C SER A 92 0.55 -9.28 6.75
N MET A 93 -0.48 -8.72 6.08
CA MET A 93 -1.48 -7.85 6.69
C MET A 93 -2.29 -8.58 7.78
N VAL A 94 -2.67 -9.82 7.54
CA VAL A 94 -3.45 -10.61 8.50
C VAL A 94 -2.55 -11.17 9.62
N ALA A 95 -1.35 -11.64 9.27
CA ALA A 95 -0.43 -12.24 10.22
C ALA A 95 0.03 -11.26 11.30
N LEU A 96 0.31 -10.00 10.93
CA LEU A 96 0.76 -8.99 11.89
C LEU A 96 -0.22 -8.81 13.08
N PRO A 97 -1.48 -8.40 12.89
CA PRO A 97 -2.40 -8.19 14.00
C PRO A 97 -2.71 -9.49 14.76
N VAL A 98 -2.79 -10.64 14.08
CA VAL A 98 -3.02 -11.93 14.73
C VAL A 98 -1.87 -12.27 15.68
N LEU A 99 -0.64 -12.23 15.21
CA LEU A 99 0.53 -12.56 16.02
C LEU A 99 0.73 -11.56 17.17
N MET A 100 0.51 -10.25 16.91
CA MET A 100 0.62 -9.22 17.93
C MET A 100 -0.49 -9.34 18.98
N THR A 101 -1.73 -9.66 18.60
CA THR A 101 -2.81 -9.91 19.56
C THR A 101 -2.51 -11.13 20.41
N LEU A 102 -1.97 -12.22 19.83
CA LEU A 102 -1.56 -13.39 20.60
C LEU A 102 -0.43 -13.06 21.60
N SER A 103 0.52 -12.20 21.20
CA SER A 103 1.60 -11.78 22.12
C SER A 103 1.08 -10.97 23.31
N LEU A 104 0.00 -10.20 23.13
CA LEU A 104 -0.63 -9.43 24.20
C LEU A 104 -1.39 -10.28 25.23
N LEU A 105 -1.61 -11.57 24.98
CA LEU A 105 -2.20 -12.50 25.95
C LEU A 105 -1.18 -12.98 27.01
N PHE A 106 0.11 -12.79 26.77
CA PHE A 106 1.12 -13.06 27.80
C PHE A 106 1.02 -12.04 28.92
N LYS A 107 1.17 -12.50 30.17
CA LYS A 107 1.20 -11.61 31.33
C LYS A 107 2.48 -10.77 31.30
N PRO A 108 2.37 -9.43 31.40
CA PRO A 108 3.55 -8.57 31.42
C PRO A 108 4.43 -8.86 32.65
N GLY A 109 5.74 -8.80 32.47
CA GLY A 109 6.71 -8.85 33.56
C GLY A 109 6.73 -7.55 34.37
N ALA A 110 7.42 -7.56 35.52
CA ALA A 110 7.48 -6.39 36.40
C ALA A 110 8.16 -5.16 35.73
N ASP A 111 9.07 -5.40 34.79
CA ASP A 111 9.81 -4.34 34.06
C ASP A 111 9.25 -4.06 32.68
N ASP A 112 8.04 -4.55 32.34
CA ASP A 112 7.43 -4.33 31.05
C ASP A 112 6.89 -2.89 30.94
N PHE A 113 7.47 -2.12 30.02
CA PHE A 113 7.04 -0.76 29.66
C PHE A 113 6.25 -0.73 28.34
N SER A 114 6.08 -1.86 27.66
CA SER A 114 5.59 -1.89 26.27
C SER A 114 4.12 -2.31 26.13
N GLN A 115 3.56 -3.00 27.13
CA GLN A 115 2.21 -3.60 27.07
C GLN A 115 1.12 -2.60 26.66
N GLU A 116 1.06 -1.43 27.29
CA GLU A 116 0.03 -0.42 26.99
C GLU A 116 0.19 0.17 25.58
N ALA A 117 1.44 0.42 25.15
CA ALA A 117 1.72 0.92 23.81
C ALA A 117 1.32 -0.09 22.74
N LEU A 118 1.65 -1.35 22.94
CA LEU A 118 1.29 -2.44 22.04
C LEU A 118 -0.23 -2.68 22.01
N GLN A 119 -0.91 -2.61 23.15
CA GLN A 119 -2.38 -2.68 23.21
C GLN A 119 -3.04 -1.54 22.44
N THR A 120 -2.50 -0.32 22.54
CA THR A 120 -2.99 0.84 21.78
C THR A 120 -2.80 0.65 20.28
N LEU A 121 -1.67 0.09 19.84
CA LEU A 121 -1.35 -0.10 18.43
C LEU A 121 -2.11 -1.29 17.80
N PHE A 122 -2.22 -2.40 18.51
CA PHE A 122 -2.73 -3.66 17.97
C PHE A 122 -4.09 -4.10 18.54
N GLY A 123 -4.60 -3.41 19.56
CA GLY A 123 -5.96 -3.56 20.05
C GLY A 123 -7.03 -2.98 19.12
N VAL A 124 -6.72 -2.85 17.84
CA VAL A 124 -7.59 -2.22 16.83
C VAL A 124 -8.88 -3.02 16.66
N VAL A 125 -9.97 -2.28 16.57
CA VAL A 125 -11.32 -2.83 16.41
C VAL A 125 -11.34 -3.84 15.25
N PRO A 126 -11.82 -5.09 15.45
CA PRO A 126 -11.87 -6.14 14.44
C PRO A 126 -12.49 -5.72 13.11
N ARG A 127 -13.44 -4.77 13.16
CA ARG A 127 -14.11 -4.18 11.99
C ARG A 127 -13.14 -3.39 11.09
N VAL A 128 -12.18 -2.65 11.67
CA VAL A 128 -11.15 -1.90 10.90
C VAL A 128 -10.18 -2.87 10.24
N VAL A 129 -9.72 -3.89 10.96
CA VAL A 129 -8.83 -4.93 10.43
C VAL A 129 -9.52 -5.72 9.32
N GLY A 130 -10.78 -6.14 9.53
CA GLY A 130 -11.59 -6.83 8.53
C GLY A 130 -11.83 -5.97 7.29
N GLY A 131 -12.15 -4.68 7.49
CA GLY A 131 -12.32 -3.71 6.41
C GLY A 131 -11.05 -3.53 5.58
N SER A 132 -9.89 -3.40 6.23
CA SER A 132 -8.60 -3.30 5.55
C SER A 132 -8.27 -4.57 4.75
N ALA A 133 -8.52 -5.76 5.31
CA ALA A 133 -8.24 -7.02 4.64
C ALA A 133 -9.10 -7.22 3.39
N VAL A 134 -10.42 -6.95 3.48
CA VAL A 134 -11.33 -7.06 2.34
C VAL A 134 -11.00 -6.02 1.27
N ALA A 135 -10.78 -4.76 1.67
CA ALA A 135 -10.41 -3.69 0.75
C ALA A 135 -9.11 -4.02 0.01
N TYR A 136 -8.08 -4.45 0.73
CA TYR A 136 -6.79 -4.83 0.15
C TYR A 136 -6.93 -5.94 -0.90
N ILE A 137 -7.59 -7.06 -0.54
CA ILE A 137 -7.64 -8.20 -1.46
C ILE A 137 -8.43 -7.84 -2.72
N VAL A 138 -9.55 -7.14 -2.59
CA VAL A 138 -10.36 -6.73 -3.75
C VAL A 138 -9.60 -5.73 -4.62
N SER A 139 -9.01 -4.70 -4.04
CA SER A 139 -8.31 -3.64 -4.78
C SER A 139 -7.04 -4.15 -5.46
N GLN A 140 -6.23 -4.94 -4.78
CA GLN A 140 -4.98 -5.47 -5.34
C GLN A 140 -5.23 -6.46 -6.49
N PHE A 141 -6.18 -7.39 -6.33
CA PHE A 141 -6.51 -8.32 -7.43
C PHE A 141 -7.17 -7.61 -8.61
N HIS A 142 -8.00 -6.58 -8.34
CA HIS A 142 -8.54 -5.72 -9.39
C HIS A 142 -7.41 -4.96 -10.11
N ASP A 143 -6.43 -4.41 -9.38
CA ASP A 143 -5.30 -3.68 -9.97
C ASP A 143 -4.49 -4.58 -10.91
N VAL A 144 -4.07 -5.76 -10.45
CA VAL A 144 -3.34 -6.73 -11.26
C VAL A 144 -4.16 -7.14 -12.49
N TRP A 145 -5.47 -7.37 -12.34
CA TRP A 145 -6.34 -7.73 -13.46
C TRP A 145 -6.47 -6.60 -14.47
N SER A 146 -6.81 -5.40 -14.02
CA SER A 146 -7.03 -4.24 -14.88
C SER A 146 -5.73 -3.76 -15.55
N TYR A 147 -4.59 -3.82 -14.85
CA TYR A 147 -3.28 -3.57 -15.44
C TYR A 147 -3.03 -4.46 -16.65
N HIS A 148 -3.21 -5.78 -16.49
CA HIS A 148 -3.01 -6.73 -17.57
C HIS A 148 -4.05 -6.59 -18.70
N PHE A 149 -5.29 -6.22 -18.38
CA PHE A 149 -6.32 -5.92 -19.36
C PHE A 149 -5.93 -4.71 -20.22
N ILE A 150 -5.46 -3.61 -19.60
CA ILE A 150 -5.00 -2.44 -20.35
C ILE A 150 -3.73 -2.77 -21.14
N LYS A 151 -2.79 -3.53 -20.57
CA LYS A 151 -1.55 -3.96 -21.22
C LYS A 151 -1.82 -4.77 -22.49
N SER A 152 -2.83 -5.65 -22.49
CA SER A 152 -3.23 -6.43 -23.66
C SER A 152 -3.77 -5.57 -24.81
N LYS A 153 -4.41 -4.43 -24.48
CA LYS A 153 -4.96 -3.48 -25.47
C LYS A 153 -3.94 -2.40 -25.90
N LYS A 154 -3.02 -2.03 -25.01
CA LYS A 154 -2.05 -0.95 -25.18
C LYS A 154 -0.64 -1.38 -24.70
N PRO A 155 0.04 -2.29 -25.45
CA PRO A 155 1.29 -2.93 -24.98
C PRO A 155 2.53 -2.01 -25.04
N GLY A 156 2.53 -0.95 -25.85
CA GLY A 156 3.70 -0.09 -26.05
C GLY A 156 4.20 0.59 -24.77
N THR A 157 5.51 0.80 -24.63
CA THR A 157 6.11 1.47 -23.46
C THR A 157 5.60 2.90 -23.26
N LYS A 158 5.24 3.59 -24.35
CA LYS A 158 4.62 4.93 -24.28
C LYS A 158 3.29 4.94 -23.51
N MET A 159 2.61 3.79 -23.42
CA MET A 159 1.33 3.64 -22.72
C MET A 159 1.50 3.08 -21.28
N LEU A 160 2.73 3.01 -20.79
CA LEU A 160 3.02 2.49 -19.45
C LEU A 160 2.31 3.32 -18.35
N TRP A 161 2.32 4.64 -18.47
CA TRP A 161 1.60 5.54 -17.59
C TRP A 161 0.08 5.25 -17.53
N LEU A 162 -0.51 4.91 -18.67
CA LEU A 162 -1.95 4.61 -18.74
C LEU A 162 -2.28 3.30 -18.03
N ARG A 163 -1.41 2.28 -18.18
CA ARG A 163 -1.58 1.01 -17.48
C ARG A 163 -1.45 1.19 -15.98
N ASN A 164 -0.42 1.89 -15.55
CA ASN A 164 -0.14 2.15 -14.13
C ASN A 164 -1.28 2.97 -13.51
N ASN A 165 -1.48 4.18 -13.99
CA ASN A 165 -2.47 5.09 -13.39
C ASN A 165 -3.91 4.61 -13.63
N GLY A 166 -4.23 4.06 -14.81
CA GLY A 166 -5.58 3.61 -15.15
C GLY A 166 -6.03 2.42 -14.30
N SER A 167 -5.13 1.47 -13.99
CA SER A 167 -5.46 0.39 -13.07
C SER A 167 -5.52 0.88 -11.63
N THR A 168 -4.50 1.60 -11.19
CA THR A 168 -4.33 1.98 -9.79
C THR A 168 -5.38 2.98 -9.30
N LEU A 169 -5.75 3.99 -10.10
CA LEU A 169 -6.77 4.97 -9.69
C LEU A 169 -8.12 4.31 -9.41
N VAL A 170 -8.54 3.36 -10.26
CA VAL A 170 -9.81 2.63 -10.04
C VAL A 170 -9.69 1.71 -8.83
N SER A 171 -8.56 1.00 -8.70
CA SER A 171 -8.33 0.09 -7.58
C SER A 171 -8.27 0.82 -6.24
N GLN A 172 -7.67 2.01 -6.20
CA GLN A 172 -7.62 2.85 -5.00
C GLN A 172 -8.99 3.44 -4.63
N LEU A 173 -9.85 3.70 -5.63
CA LEU A 173 -11.23 4.09 -5.36
C LEU A 173 -12.01 2.94 -4.71
N LEU A 174 -11.89 1.73 -5.27
CA LEU A 174 -12.51 0.53 -4.69
C LEU A 174 -12.02 0.29 -3.26
N ASP A 175 -10.71 0.38 -3.04
CA ASP A 175 -10.10 0.24 -1.72
C ASP A 175 -10.69 1.23 -0.71
N SER A 176 -10.72 2.51 -1.07
CA SER A 176 -11.23 3.56 -0.18
C SER A 176 -12.71 3.40 0.13
N LEU A 177 -13.52 3.03 -0.85
CA LEU A 177 -14.95 2.77 -0.67
C LEU A 177 -15.21 1.56 0.21
N ILE A 178 -14.56 0.42 -0.08
CA ILE A 178 -14.76 -0.83 0.67
C ILE A 178 -14.29 -0.65 2.11
N PHE A 179 -13.07 -0.12 2.29
CA PHE A 179 -12.52 0.13 3.61
C PHE A 179 -13.42 1.03 4.46
N ALA A 180 -13.75 2.22 3.95
CA ALA A 180 -14.57 3.17 4.69
C ALA A 180 -15.96 2.62 5.00
N THR A 181 -16.57 1.88 4.05
CA THR A 181 -17.89 1.28 4.26
C THR A 181 -17.83 0.23 5.37
N ILE A 182 -16.87 -0.67 5.38
CA ILE A 182 -16.78 -1.71 6.41
C ILE A 182 -16.35 -1.10 7.75
N ALA A 183 -15.35 -0.21 7.75
CA ALA A 183 -14.78 0.35 8.96
C ALA A 183 -15.68 1.39 9.65
N PHE A 184 -16.32 2.27 8.87
CA PHE A 184 -16.89 3.53 9.39
C PHE A 184 -18.37 3.75 9.09
N TYR A 185 -18.99 3.00 8.19
CA TYR A 185 -20.42 3.20 7.88
C TYR A 185 -21.30 2.99 9.12
N GLY A 186 -22.18 3.96 9.37
CA GLY A 186 -23.05 3.97 10.55
C GLY A 186 -22.40 4.43 11.86
N LEU A 187 -21.06 4.72 11.88
CA LEU A 187 -20.38 5.31 13.04
C LEU A 187 -20.31 6.83 12.97
N TYR A 188 -20.32 7.40 11.77
CA TYR A 188 -20.24 8.83 11.52
C TYR A 188 -21.46 9.33 10.76
N PRO A 189 -21.81 10.63 10.88
CA PRO A 189 -22.81 11.28 10.01
C PRO A 189 -22.41 11.11 8.54
N THR A 190 -23.40 10.98 7.65
CA THR A 190 -23.18 10.70 6.21
C THR A 190 -22.21 11.69 5.54
N ARG A 191 -22.25 12.97 5.93
CA ARG A 191 -21.32 13.99 5.42
C ARG A 191 -19.87 13.66 5.78
N VAL A 192 -19.61 13.36 7.06
CA VAL A 192 -18.25 13.02 7.56
C VAL A 192 -17.75 11.71 6.92
N PHE A 193 -18.64 10.74 6.75
CA PHE A 193 -18.29 9.49 6.05
C PHE A 193 -17.77 9.76 4.64
N TRP A 194 -18.47 10.56 3.84
CA TRP A 194 -18.04 10.88 2.48
C TRP A 194 -16.76 11.75 2.44
N GLU A 195 -16.59 12.65 3.41
CA GLU A 195 -15.32 13.40 3.56
C GLU A 195 -14.14 12.45 3.80
N ILE A 196 -14.28 11.43 4.65
CA ILE A 196 -13.25 10.42 4.90
C ILE A 196 -12.94 9.63 3.62
N VAL A 197 -13.97 9.15 2.91
CA VAL A 197 -13.79 8.42 1.64
C VAL A 197 -13.02 9.26 0.63
N LEU A 198 -13.45 10.50 0.42
CA LEU A 198 -12.87 11.39 -0.58
C LEU A 198 -11.44 11.76 -0.26
N THR A 199 -11.14 12.18 0.96
CA THR A 199 -9.78 12.57 1.37
C THR A 199 -8.80 11.40 1.29
N THR A 200 -9.22 10.21 1.75
CA THR A 200 -8.41 8.99 1.65
C THR A 200 -8.13 8.65 0.18
N TYR A 201 -9.14 8.70 -0.67
CA TYR A 201 -8.96 8.44 -2.10
C TYR A 201 -8.04 9.46 -2.77
N LEU A 202 -8.24 10.76 -2.53
CA LEU A 202 -7.44 11.82 -3.16
C LEU A 202 -5.94 11.72 -2.81
N LEU A 203 -5.61 11.42 -1.55
CA LEU A 203 -4.21 11.23 -1.15
C LEU A 203 -3.58 10.01 -1.83
N LYS A 204 -4.31 8.89 -1.92
CA LYS A 204 -3.84 7.70 -2.62
C LYS A 204 -3.71 7.93 -4.12
N ALA A 205 -4.67 8.64 -4.74
CA ALA A 205 -4.62 9.01 -6.15
C ALA A 205 -3.43 9.94 -6.47
N ALA A 206 -3.13 10.89 -5.57
CA ALA A 206 -1.95 11.74 -5.70
C ALA A 206 -0.65 10.91 -5.70
N CYS A 207 -0.50 9.95 -4.78
CA CYS A 207 0.64 9.03 -4.78
C CYS A 207 0.73 8.25 -6.10
N ALA A 208 -0.38 7.70 -6.60
CA ALA A 208 -0.42 6.93 -7.84
C ALA A 208 -0.03 7.76 -9.08
N LEU A 209 -0.37 9.05 -9.12
CA LEU A 209 0.07 9.93 -10.20
C LEU A 209 1.56 10.27 -10.10
N LEU A 210 2.04 10.50 -8.87
CA LEU A 210 3.44 10.84 -8.60
C LEU A 210 4.39 9.65 -8.77
N ASP A 211 3.91 8.40 -8.72
CA ASP A 211 4.73 7.21 -8.88
C ASP A 211 5.09 6.90 -10.36
N THR A 212 4.44 7.56 -11.30
CA THR A 212 4.65 7.34 -12.74
C THR A 212 6.13 7.39 -13.17
N PRO A 213 6.97 8.34 -12.74
CA PRO A 213 8.40 8.32 -13.07
C PRO A 213 9.12 7.05 -12.58
N PHE A 214 8.72 6.53 -11.43
CA PHE A 214 9.36 5.36 -10.82
C PHE A 214 9.07 4.07 -11.60
N ILE A 215 7.87 3.88 -12.15
CA ILE A 215 7.59 2.70 -12.99
C ILE A 215 8.35 2.77 -14.32
N TYR A 216 8.52 3.96 -14.91
CA TYR A 216 9.36 4.12 -16.07
C TYR A 216 10.84 3.84 -15.78
N LEU A 217 11.34 4.29 -14.62
CA LEU A 217 12.70 3.99 -14.17
C LEU A 217 12.88 2.49 -13.90
N ALA A 218 11.91 1.84 -13.27
CA ALA A 218 11.92 0.39 -13.08
C ALA A 218 11.97 -0.37 -14.42
N LYS A 219 11.21 0.09 -15.41
CA LYS A 219 11.24 -0.47 -16.76
C LYS A 219 12.59 -0.29 -17.43
N TYR A 220 13.17 0.91 -17.33
CA TYR A 220 14.50 1.21 -17.83
C TYR A 220 15.58 0.31 -17.20
N LEU A 221 15.58 0.19 -15.87
CA LEU A 221 16.53 -0.67 -15.16
C LEU A 221 16.44 -2.13 -15.62
N TYR A 222 15.24 -2.63 -15.85
CA TYR A 222 15.00 -4.00 -16.33
C TYR A 222 15.52 -4.20 -17.76
N THR A 223 15.15 -3.32 -18.67
CA THR A 223 15.48 -3.45 -20.10
C THR A 223 16.96 -3.30 -20.40
N HIS A 224 17.73 -2.59 -19.54
CA HIS A 224 19.17 -2.40 -19.69
C HIS A 224 20.01 -3.35 -18.82
N GLY A 225 19.39 -4.39 -18.22
CA GLY A 225 20.12 -5.39 -17.44
C GLY A 225 20.71 -4.88 -16.13
N HIS A 226 20.18 -3.78 -15.58
CA HIS A 226 20.66 -3.22 -14.31
C HIS A 226 20.00 -3.86 -13.09
N VAL A 227 19.06 -4.77 -13.27
CA VAL A 227 18.40 -5.54 -12.22
C VAL A 227 19.14 -6.85 -12.01
N ARG A 228 19.57 -7.14 -10.78
CA ARG A 228 20.16 -8.43 -10.42
C ARG A 228 19.07 -9.47 -10.29
N GLU A 229 18.91 -10.32 -11.28
CA GLU A 229 18.06 -11.50 -11.19
C GLU A 229 18.84 -12.64 -10.51
N ARG A 230 18.31 -13.16 -9.40
CA ARG A 230 18.83 -14.33 -8.71
C ARG A 230 17.87 -15.49 -8.84
#